data_ca752c07bf44ed9a243b06e43c765084
#
_entry.id   ca752c07bf44ed9a243b06e43c765084
#
_cell.length_a   1.000
_cell.length_b   1.000
_cell.length_c   1.000
_cell.angle_alpha   90.00
_cell.angle_beta   90.00
_cell.angle_gamma   90.00
#
_symmetry.space_group_name_H-M   'P 1'
#
loop_
_entity.id
_entity.type
_entity.pdbx_description
1 polymer ?
#
loop_
_entity_poly.entity_id
_entity_poly.type
_entity_poly.pdbx_seq_one_letter_code
_entity_poly.pdbx_strand_id
1 'polypeptide(L)'
;SDSFKGTLSSDQIIKLLNESAQRIFPGCETVGVPVADGGEGTVDAVIAVTKGDYRKVKVHGPLMEETEASYGVFHGDSAIIEMAAASGLPMVPTEKRNPLNTTSYGTGELIKDALDNGYRKLSIAIGGSATNDGGMGAMSALGVRFLDAQGNVLTGVGSDLEKVADIDMSGLH
;
A
#
# COMPACT_ATOMS: atom_id res chain seq x y z
N SER A 1 15.93 -11.96 -4.59
CA SER A 1 15.51 -11.51 -5.93
C SER A 1 14.21 -10.74 -5.80
N ASP A 2 14.06 -9.66 -6.55
CA ASP A 2 12.81 -8.93 -6.68
C ASP A 2 11.94 -9.54 -7.79
N SER A 3 10.66 -9.17 -7.85
CA SER A 3 9.71 -9.63 -8.86
C SER A 3 9.96 -9.01 -10.24
N PHE A 4 9.58 -9.73 -11.30
CA PHE A 4 9.40 -9.14 -12.64
C PHE A 4 7.94 -8.71 -12.79
N LYS A 5 7.70 -7.42 -12.59
CA LYS A 5 6.36 -6.81 -12.54
C LYS A 5 5.42 -7.35 -13.63
N GLY A 6 4.30 -7.94 -13.21
CA GLY A 6 3.29 -8.50 -14.10
C GLY A 6 3.61 -9.86 -14.75
N THR A 7 4.77 -10.50 -14.40
CA THR A 7 5.16 -11.81 -14.98
C THR A 7 5.51 -12.87 -13.94
N LEU A 8 6.53 -12.64 -13.11
CA LEU A 8 7.01 -13.62 -12.13
C LEU A 8 7.14 -12.98 -10.75
N SER A 9 6.62 -13.66 -9.73
CA SER A 9 6.86 -13.28 -8.33
C SER A 9 8.29 -13.60 -7.90
N SER A 10 8.77 -12.94 -6.83
CA SER A 10 10.07 -13.22 -6.22
C SER A 10 10.25 -14.70 -5.89
N ASP A 11 9.22 -15.36 -5.35
CA ASP A 11 9.25 -16.79 -5.01
C ASP A 11 9.35 -17.69 -6.25
N GLN A 12 8.64 -17.37 -7.33
CA GLN A 12 8.75 -18.09 -8.59
C GLN A 12 10.16 -17.98 -9.18
N ILE A 13 10.77 -16.80 -9.12
CA ILE A 13 12.14 -16.56 -9.58
C ILE A 13 13.13 -17.37 -8.73
N ILE A 14 13.00 -17.32 -7.40
CA ILE A 14 13.85 -18.08 -6.47
C ILE A 14 13.76 -19.57 -6.78
N LYS A 15 12.54 -20.10 -6.97
CA LYS A 15 12.34 -21.52 -7.31
C LYS A 15 13.03 -21.89 -8.63
N LEU A 16 12.83 -21.12 -9.69
CA LEU A 16 13.45 -21.36 -11.00
C LEU A 16 14.98 -21.29 -10.93
N LEU A 17 15.54 -20.34 -10.19
CA LEU A 17 16.97 -20.21 -9.99
C LEU A 17 17.55 -21.40 -9.21
N ASN A 18 16.86 -21.84 -8.15
CA ASN A 18 17.26 -23.01 -7.37
C ASN A 18 17.28 -24.29 -8.22
N GLU A 19 16.22 -24.55 -9.00
CA GLU A 19 16.15 -25.69 -9.91
C GLU A 19 17.26 -25.65 -10.97
N SER A 20 17.52 -24.47 -11.51
CA SER A 20 18.60 -24.28 -12.50
C SER A 20 19.99 -24.49 -11.89
N ALA A 21 20.21 -23.97 -10.68
CA ALA A 21 21.49 -24.16 -9.96
C ALA A 21 21.76 -25.64 -9.68
N GLN A 22 20.77 -26.38 -9.17
CA GLN A 22 20.91 -27.81 -8.92
C GLN A 22 21.20 -28.61 -10.19
N ARG A 23 20.65 -28.21 -11.34
CA ARG A 23 20.90 -28.85 -12.63
C ARG A 23 22.30 -28.60 -13.13
N ILE A 24 22.88 -27.41 -12.95
CA ILE A 24 24.20 -27.00 -13.46
C ILE A 24 25.28 -27.38 -12.46
N PHE A 25 25.02 -27.28 -11.17
CA PHE A 25 25.91 -27.56 -10.06
C PHE A 25 25.28 -28.56 -9.08
N PRO A 26 25.26 -29.86 -9.42
CA PRO A 26 24.62 -30.88 -8.57
C PRO A 26 25.18 -30.86 -7.14
N GLY A 27 24.29 -30.80 -6.15
CA GLY A 27 24.66 -30.77 -4.73
C GLY A 27 25.06 -29.39 -4.18
N CYS A 28 24.92 -28.31 -4.95
CA CYS A 28 25.11 -26.99 -4.41
C CYS A 28 23.98 -26.62 -3.40
N GLU A 29 24.33 -25.92 -2.35
CA GLU A 29 23.38 -25.33 -1.44
C GLU A 29 22.95 -23.95 -1.99
N THR A 30 21.65 -23.71 -2.04
CA THR A 30 21.10 -22.44 -2.50
C THR A 30 20.23 -21.82 -1.41
N VAL A 31 20.37 -20.51 -1.20
CA VAL A 31 19.55 -19.76 -0.25
C VAL A 31 18.78 -18.71 -1.01
N GLY A 32 17.46 -18.85 -1.05
CA GLY A 32 16.55 -17.89 -1.66
C GLY A 32 16.11 -16.82 -0.64
N VAL A 33 16.37 -15.55 -0.94
CA VAL A 33 15.90 -14.44 -0.12
C VAL A 33 14.98 -13.56 -1.00
N PRO A 34 13.68 -13.49 -0.69
CA PRO A 34 12.82 -12.51 -1.35
C PRO A 34 13.24 -11.09 -0.93
N VAL A 35 13.23 -10.18 -1.89
CA VAL A 35 13.54 -8.77 -1.69
C VAL A 35 12.42 -7.96 -2.28
N ALA A 36 12.00 -6.91 -1.60
CA ALA A 36 11.00 -5.98 -2.05
C ALA A 36 11.50 -4.54 -1.89
N ASP A 37 11.07 -3.65 -2.78
CA ASP A 37 11.52 -2.26 -2.88
C ASP A 37 10.52 -1.24 -2.29
N GLY A 38 9.54 -1.72 -1.55
CA GLY A 38 8.43 -0.90 -1.03
C GLY A 38 7.22 -0.85 -1.99
N GLY A 39 7.24 -1.63 -3.07
CA GLY A 39 6.11 -1.83 -3.98
C GLY A 39 5.36 -3.13 -3.70
N GLU A 40 4.73 -3.68 -4.74
CA GLU A 40 3.98 -4.94 -4.71
C GLU A 40 4.84 -6.10 -4.20
N GLY A 41 4.31 -6.87 -3.22
CA GLY A 41 4.99 -8.01 -2.61
C GLY A 41 5.86 -7.68 -1.41
N THR A 42 5.90 -6.42 -0.96
CA THR A 42 6.65 -6.02 0.25
C THR A 42 6.01 -6.61 1.51
N VAL A 43 4.69 -6.60 1.61
CA VAL A 43 3.96 -7.23 2.72
C VAL A 43 4.25 -8.72 2.76
N ASP A 44 4.17 -9.41 1.63
CA ASP A 44 4.43 -10.85 1.53
C ASP A 44 5.85 -11.19 1.98
N ALA A 45 6.85 -10.42 1.53
CA ALA A 45 8.25 -10.62 1.91
C ALA A 45 8.46 -10.45 3.43
N VAL A 46 7.84 -9.44 4.05
CA VAL A 46 7.96 -9.21 5.50
C VAL A 46 7.24 -10.30 6.29
N ILE A 47 6.02 -10.68 5.89
CA ILE A 47 5.24 -11.72 6.58
C ILE A 47 5.93 -13.08 6.49
N ALA A 48 6.54 -13.43 5.33
CA ALA A 48 7.29 -14.66 5.17
C ALA A 48 8.48 -14.76 6.15
N VAL A 49 9.19 -13.65 6.39
CA VAL A 49 10.36 -13.61 7.29
C VAL A 49 9.92 -13.53 8.76
N THR A 50 8.92 -12.73 9.08
CA THR A 50 8.47 -12.48 10.46
C THR A 50 7.52 -13.55 10.98
N LYS A 51 6.99 -14.42 10.09
CA LYS A 51 5.92 -15.39 10.37
C LYS A 51 4.67 -14.70 10.96
N GLY A 52 4.37 -13.53 10.42
CA GLY A 52 3.20 -12.75 10.78
C GLY A 52 1.93 -13.24 10.09
N ASP A 53 0.85 -12.49 10.26
CA ASP A 53 -0.47 -12.77 9.72
C ASP A 53 -0.94 -11.63 8.82
N TYR A 54 -2.00 -11.90 8.03
CA TYR A 54 -2.68 -10.90 7.22
C TYR A 54 -3.99 -10.47 7.86
N ARG A 55 -4.31 -9.19 7.75
CA ARG A 55 -5.64 -8.67 8.05
C ARG A 55 -6.29 -8.14 6.78
N LYS A 56 -7.57 -8.48 6.59
CA LYS A 56 -8.38 -8.03 5.47
C LYS A 56 -9.36 -6.96 5.95
N VAL A 57 -9.48 -5.91 5.17
CA VAL A 57 -10.29 -4.73 5.49
C VAL A 57 -11.08 -4.30 4.26
N LYS A 58 -12.33 -3.91 4.45
CA LYS A 58 -13.09 -3.20 3.42
C LYS A 58 -12.67 -1.74 3.42
N VAL A 59 -12.22 -1.25 2.29
CA VAL A 59 -11.69 0.10 2.10
C VAL A 59 -12.19 0.67 0.77
N HIS A 60 -11.87 1.92 0.49
CA HIS A 60 -12.08 2.53 -0.80
C HIS A 60 -10.84 2.40 -1.69
N GLY A 61 -11.08 2.14 -2.97
CA GLY A 61 -10.06 2.16 -4.02
C GLY A 61 -9.70 3.59 -4.44
N PRO A 62 -8.76 3.73 -5.40
CA PRO A 62 -8.26 5.05 -5.82
C PRO A 62 -9.32 5.93 -6.51
N LEU A 63 -10.42 5.37 -6.99
CA LEU A 63 -11.56 6.08 -7.56
C LEU A 63 -12.79 6.06 -6.62
N MET A 64 -12.59 5.81 -5.33
CA MET A 64 -13.62 5.74 -4.28
C MET A 64 -14.66 4.62 -4.45
N GLU A 65 -14.35 3.57 -5.20
CA GLU A 65 -15.11 2.32 -5.22
C GLU A 65 -14.80 1.47 -3.96
N GLU A 66 -15.80 0.77 -3.44
CA GLU A 66 -15.56 -0.19 -2.34
C GLU A 66 -14.74 -1.38 -2.83
N THR A 67 -13.73 -1.75 -2.06
CA THR A 67 -12.87 -2.91 -2.34
C THR A 67 -12.41 -3.58 -1.04
N GLU A 68 -11.82 -4.77 -1.14
CA GLU A 68 -11.13 -5.44 -0.04
C GLU A 68 -9.63 -5.31 -0.26
N ALA A 69 -8.93 -4.84 0.75
CA ALA A 69 -7.47 -4.79 0.79
C ALA A 69 -6.94 -5.49 2.03
N SER A 70 -5.67 -5.85 2.02
CA SER A 70 -5.01 -6.50 3.16
C SER A 70 -3.72 -5.79 3.54
N TYR A 71 -3.34 -5.95 4.80
CA TYR A 71 -2.04 -5.55 5.32
C TYR A 71 -1.46 -6.64 6.22
N GLY A 72 -0.15 -6.61 6.44
CA GLY A 72 0.54 -7.57 7.28
C GLY A 72 0.67 -7.11 8.72
N VAL A 73 0.59 -8.06 9.68
CA VAL A 73 0.78 -7.80 11.11
C VAL A 73 1.80 -8.77 11.69
N PHE A 74 2.67 -8.29 12.57
CA PHE A 74 3.76 -9.10 13.13
C PHE A 74 4.25 -8.54 14.46
N HIS A 75 4.99 -9.34 15.22
CA HIS A 75 5.59 -8.98 16.53
C HIS A 75 4.59 -8.37 17.55
N GLY A 76 3.29 -8.58 17.38
CA GLY A 76 2.24 -8.17 18.32
C GLY A 76 1.81 -6.70 18.24
N ASP A 77 2.69 -5.77 17.87
CA ASP A 77 2.40 -4.32 17.83
C ASP A 77 2.74 -3.64 16.50
N SER A 78 3.20 -4.41 15.53
CA SER A 78 3.73 -3.92 14.25
C SER A 78 2.81 -4.27 13.10
N ALA A 79 2.63 -3.35 12.16
CA ALA A 79 1.93 -3.58 10.91
C ALA A 79 2.71 -3.04 9.72
N ILE A 80 2.58 -3.69 8.58
CA ILE A 80 3.11 -3.25 7.29
C ILE A 80 1.99 -3.14 6.27
N ILE A 81 1.88 -1.99 5.65
CA ILE A 81 0.81 -1.64 4.73
C ILE A 81 1.44 -1.28 3.38
N GLU A 82 1.04 -1.94 2.32
CA GLU A 82 1.31 -1.48 0.96
C GLU A 82 0.23 -0.50 0.52
N MET A 83 0.62 0.71 0.16
CA MET A 83 -0.32 1.68 -0.40
C MET A 83 -0.97 1.15 -1.69
N ALA A 84 -0.27 0.34 -2.48
CA ALA A 84 -0.79 -0.27 -3.70
C ALA A 84 -1.95 -1.24 -3.45
N ALA A 85 -2.12 -1.77 -2.23
CA ALA A 85 -3.23 -2.65 -1.89
C ALA A 85 -4.59 -1.95 -1.90
N ALA A 86 -4.63 -0.64 -1.64
CA ALA A 86 -5.86 0.17 -1.63
C ALA A 86 -5.82 1.36 -2.60
N SER A 87 -4.63 1.78 -3.06
CA SER A 87 -4.45 2.98 -3.89
C SER A 87 -3.51 2.70 -5.07
N GLY A 88 -3.46 1.45 -5.55
CA GLY A 88 -2.53 0.98 -6.54
C GLY A 88 -2.92 1.27 -8.00
N LEU A 89 -1.93 1.49 -8.86
CA LEU A 89 -2.15 1.73 -10.29
C LEU A 89 -2.88 0.59 -11.03
N PRO A 90 -2.67 -0.69 -10.70
CA PRO A 90 -3.43 -1.78 -11.33
C PRO A 90 -4.93 -1.74 -11.05
N MET A 91 -5.37 -1.08 -9.97
CA MET A 91 -6.79 -0.93 -9.62
C MET A 91 -7.51 0.09 -10.52
N VAL A 92 -6.77 0.94 -11.22
CA VAL A 92 -7.36 1.97 -12.10
C VAL A 92 -7.36 1.47 -13.54
N PRO A 93 -8.55 1.30 -14.16
CA PRO A 93 -8.67 0.99 -15.58
C PRO A 93 -7.87 1.98 -16.44
N THR A 94 -7.21 1.49 -17.47
CA THR A 94 -6.25 2.31 -18.26
C THR A 94 -6.88 3.60 -18.79
N GLU A 95 -8.13 3.54 -19.22
CA GLU A 95 -8.89 4.69 -19.74
C GLU A 95 -9.29 5.70 -18.66
N LYS A 96 -9.23 5.33 -17.38
CA LYS A 96 -9.54 6.20 -16.23
C LYS A 96 -8.30 6.70 -15.50
N ARG A 97 -7.10 6.36 -15.97
CA ARG A 97 -5.85 6.76 -15.33
C ARG A 97 -5.63 8.26 -15.48
N ASN A 98 -5.99 8.98 -14.44
CA ASN A 98 -5.74 10.41 -14.29
C ASN A 98 -5.43 10.71 -12.81
N PRO A 99 -4.19 11.09 -12.47
CA PRO A 99 -3.79 11.33 -11.09
C PRO A 99 -4.50 12.52 -10.44
N LEU A 100 -5.16 13.36 -11.21
CA LEU A 100 -6.00 14.44 -10.69
C LEU A 100 -7.29 13.94 -10.04
N ASN A 101 -7.75 12.73 -10.40
CA ASN A 101 -9.02 12.18 -9.98
C ASN A 101 -8.88 10.99 -9.00
N THR A 102 -7.66 10.66 -8.60
CA THR A 102 -7.39 9.53 -7.71
C THR A 102 -7.03 9.99 -6.30
N THR A 103 -7.30 9.14 -5.32
CA THR A 103 -7.10 9.43 -3.90
C THR A 103 -6.38 8.30 -3.18
N SER A 104 -5.58 8.65 -2.18
CA SER A 104 -4.97 7.72 -1.23
C SER A 104 -5.89 7.37 -0.05
N TYR A 105 -7.18 7.70 -0.09
CA TYR A 105 -8.12 7.54 1.01
C TYR A 105 -8.13 6.12 1.59
N GLY A 106 -8.21 5.09 0.75
CA GLY A 106 -8.19 3.70 1.20
C GLY A 106 -6.90 3.28 1.90
N THR A 107 -5.76 3.85 1.53
CA THR A 107 -4.51 3.66 2.28
C THR A 107 -4.65 4.21 3.70
N GLY A 108 -5.30 5.36 3.86
CA GLY A 108 -5.61 5.93 5.19
C GLY A 108 -6.56 5.06 5.99
N GLU A 109 -7.55 4.42 5.34
CA GLU A 109 -8.44 3.46 6.01
C GLU A 109 -7.70 2.22 6.51
N LEU A 110 -6.71 1.70 5.77
CA LEU A 110 -5.85 0.62 6.25
C LEU A 110 -5.02 1.05 7.47
N ILE A 111 -4.47 2.26 7.44
CA ILE A 111 -3.73 2.83 8.57
C ILE A 111 -4.66 2.97 9.79
N LYS A 112 -5.86 3.49 9.57
CA LYS A 112 -6.86 3.65 10.63
C LYS A 112 -7.24 2.31 11.26
N ASP A 113 -7.54 1.29 10.45
CA ASP A 113 -7.84 -0.06 10.96
C ASP A 113 -6.67 -0.63 11.77
N ALA A 114 -5.44 -0.45 11.31
CA ALA A 114 -4.27 -0.88 12.07
C ALA A 114 -4.17 -0.18 13.43
N LEU A 115 -4.38 1.12 13.50
CA LEU A 115 -4.39 1.89 14.74
C LEU A 115 -5.53 1.48 15.67
N ASP A 116 -6.75 1.30 15.14
CA ASP A 116 -7.94 0.86 15.88
C ASP A 116 -7.74 -0.54 16.49
N ASN A 117 -6.95 -1.40 15.83
CA ASN A 117 -6.61 -2.73 16.32
C ASN A 117 -5.35 -2.76 17.23
N GLY A 118 -4.83 -1.60 17.61
CA GLY A 118 -3.77 -1.47 18.62
C GLY A 118 -2.35 -1.56 18.07
N TYR A 119 -2.14 -1.66 16.76
CA TYR A 119 -0.80 -1.59 16.18
C TYR A 119 -0.25 -0.16 16.28
N ARG A 120 1.01 -0.03 16.68
CA ARG A 120 1.63 1.29 16.95
C ARG A 120 2.95 1.50 16.18
N LYS A 121 3.51 0.44 15.62
CA LYS A 121 4.68 0.49 14.74
C LYS A 121 4.21 0.20 13.32
N LEU A 122 4.00 1.25 12.55
CA LEU A 122 3.49 1.17 11.19
C LEU A 122 4.63 1.40 10.18
N SER A 123 4.77 0.47 9.26
CA SER A 123 5.61 0.62 8.07
C SER A 123 4.71 0.79 6.86
N ILE A 124 4.87 1.87 6.10
CA ILE A 124 4.07 2.15 4.91
C ILE A 124 4.97 2.01 3.68
N ALA A 125 4.67 1.04 2.85
CA ALA A 125 5.31 0.81 1.56
C ALA A 125 4.58 1.62 0.48
N ILE A 126 5.24 2.63 -0.10
CA ILE A 126 4.62 3.66 -0.95
C ILE A 126 4.78 3.42 -2.45
N GLY A 127 5.36 2.29 -2.86
CA GLY A 127 5.51 1.92 -4.26
C GLY A 127 4.18 1.54 -4.93
N GLY A 128 4.10 1.68 -6.26
CA GLY A 128 2.97 1.22 -7.07
C GLY A 128 1.70 2.08 -7.00
N SER A 129 1.77 3.28 -6.42
CA SER A 129 0.61 4.18 -6.27
C SER A 129 0.01 4.63 -7.62
N ALA A 130 -1.31 4.80 -7.65
CA ALA A 130 -2.07 5.48 -8.71
C ALA A 130 -2.32 6.96 -8.40
N THR A 131 -1.88 7.47 -7.25
CA THR A 131 -2.33 8.74 -6.69
C THR A 131 -1.24 9.81 -6.70
N ASN A 132 -1.63 11.06 -6.78
CA ASN A 132 -0.78 12.23 -6.65
C ASN A 132 -1.53 13.33 -5.88
N ASP A 133 -2.06 12.97 -4.71
CA ASP A 133 -2.88 13.82 -3.84
C ASP A 133 -2.10 14.37 -2.62
N GLY A 134 -0.77 14.21 -2.60
CA GLY A 134 0.08 14.65 -1.48
C GLY A 134 -0.23 13.94 -0.15
N GLY A 135 -0.92 12.79 -0.19
CA GLY A 135 -1.40 12.06 0.99
C GLY A 135 -2.66 12.65 1.62
N MET A 136 -3.30 13.61 0.95
CA MET A 136 -4.49 14.31 1.45
C MET A 136 -5.64 13.32 1.69
N GLY A 137 -5.88 12.39 0.77
CA GLY A 137 -6.88 11.34 0.93
C GLY A 137 -6.61 10.47 2.18
N ALA A 138 -5.38 10.00 2.35
CA ALA A 138 -5.02 9.18 3.50
C ALA A 138 -5.21 9.91 4.83
N MET A 139 -4.80 11.18 4.90
CA MET A 139 -5.00 12.00 6.10
C MET A 139 -6.48 12.31 6.34
N SER A 140 -7.29 12.45 5.27
CA SER A 140 -8.75 12.63 5.41
C SER A 140 -9.42 11.40 6.02
N ALA A 141 -9.02 10.19 5.65
CA ALA A 141 -9.50 8.96 6.28
C ALA A 141 -9.12 8.86 7.76
N LEU A 142 -8.04 9.53 8.17
CA LEU A 142 -7.59 9.65 9.56
C LEU A 142 -8.25 10.84 10.30
N GLY A 143 -9.19 11.54 9.66
CA GLY A 143 -9.98 12.60 10.29
C GLY A 143 -9.49 14.04 10.09
N VAL A 144 -8.40 14.25 9.33
CA VAL A 144 -7.96 15.60 8.93
C VAL A 144 -8.93 16.17 7.89
N ARG A 145 -9.28 17.45 8.00
CA ARG A 145 -10.09 18.15 7.02
C ARG A 145 -9.25 19.17 6.26
N PHE A 146 -9.24 19.06 4.95
CA PHE A 146 -8.62 20.03 4.06
C PHE A 146 -9.68 20.96 3.53
N LEU A 147 -9.50 22.25 3.68
CA LEU A 147 -10.50 23.28 3.40
C LEU A 147 -10.06 24.18 2.25
N ASP A 148 -11.00 24.55 1.40
CA ASP A 148 -10.80 25.60 0.39
C ASP A 148 -10.89 27.01 1.01
N ALA A 149 -10.65 28.04 0.20
CA ALA A 149 -10.72 29.44 0.64
C ALA A 149 -12.13 29.90 1.11
N GLN A 150 -13.16 29.12 0.83
CA GLN A 150 -14.55 29.36 1.25
C GLN A 150 -14.90 28.52 2.50
N GLY A 151 -13.99 27.69 3.00
CA GLY A 151 -14.20 26.82 4.16
C GLY A 151 -14.92 25.50 3.81
N ASN A 152 -15.08 25.15 2.53
CA ASN A 152 -15.64 23.86 2.15
C ASN A 152 -14.59 22.75 2.27
N VAL A 153 -15.04 21.58 2.72
CA VAL A 153 -14.15 20.39 2.81
C VAL A 153 -13.88 19.85 1.41
N LEU A 154 -12.62 19.66 1.12
CA LEU A 154 -12.13 19.07 -0.14
C LEU A 154 -12.24 17.55 -0.12
N THR A 155 -12.35 16.93 -1.29
CA THR A 155 -12.59 15.48 -1.42
C THR A 155 -11.33 14.61 -1.26
N GLY A 156 -10.15 15.23 -1.34
CA GLY A 156 -8.88 14.51 -1.16
C GLY A 156 -8.36 13.81 -2.40
N VAL A 157 -8.64 14.37 -3.58
CA VAL A 157 -8.07 13.92 -4.87
C VAL A 157 -6.95 14.85 -5.33
N GLY A 158 -6.15 14.41 -6.31
CA GLY A 158 -5.01 15.19 -6.82
C GLY A 158 -5.37 16.61 -7.27
N SER A 159 -6.53 16.82 -7.91
CA SER A 159 -6.99 18.15 -8.35
C SER A 159 -7.41 19.09 -7.21
N ASP A 160 -7.50 18.60 -6.00
CA ASP A 160 -7.83 19.42 -4.85
C ASP A 160 -6.62 20.09 -4.20
N LEU A 161 -5.39 19.60 -4.50
CA LEU A 161 -4.16 20.13 -3.89
C LEU A 161 -3.99 21.63 -4.08
N GLU A 162 -4.29 22.17 -5.25
CA GLU A 162 -4.17 23.61 -5.55
C GLU A 162 -5.24 24.47 -4.84
N LYS A 163 -6.31 23.84 -4.31
CA LYS A 163 -7.43 24.52 -3.66
C LYS A 163 -7.27 24.63 -2.15
N VAL A 164 -6.32 23.89 -1.55
CA VAL A 164 -6.12 23.84 -0.09
C VAL A 164 -5.71 25.22 0.40
N ALA A 165 -6.55 25.81 1.25
CA ALA A 165 -6.31 27.08 1.90
C ALA A 165 -6.08 26.94 3.41
N ASP A 166 -6.66 25.90 4.03
CA ASP A 166 -6.50 25.61 5.46
C ASP A 166 -6.55 24.10 5.74
N ILE A 167 -5.97 23.67 6.87
CA ILE A 167 -5.92 22.28 7.31
C ILE A 167 -6.38 22.21 8.76
N ASP A 168 -7.51 21.55 8.99
CA ASP A 168 -8.03 21.32 10.32
C ASP A 168 -7.67 19.90 10.80
N MET A 169 -6.80 19.83 11.77
CA MET A 169 -6.34 18.58 12.39
C MET A 169 -7.11 18.20 13.66
N SER A 170 -8.14 18.93 14.04
CA SER A 170 -8.88 18.71 15.29
C SER A 170 -9.53 17.33 15.41
N GLY A 171 -9.80 16.69 14.25
CA GLY A 171 -10.39 15.36 14.13
C GLY A 171 -9.37 14.23 13.91
N LEU A 172 -8.06 14.51 13.95
CA LEU A 172 -7.04 13.49 13.70
C LEU A 172 -7.15 12.35 14.72
N HIS A 173 -7.17 11.14 14.19
CA HIS A 173 -7.30 9.88 14.93
C HIS A 173 -6.09 9.56 15.81
#